data_cc5a342ee87d2c69c4c87aed386221f0
#
_entry.id   cc5a342ee87d2c69c4c87aed386221f0
#
_cell.length_a   1.000
_cell.length_b   1.000
_cell.length_c   1.000
_cell.angle_alpha   90.00
_cell.angle_beta   90.00
_cell.angle_gamma   90.00
#
_symmetry.space_group_name_H-M   'P 1'
#
loop_
_entity.id
_entity.type
_entity.pdbx_description
1 polymer ?
#
loop_
_entity_poly.entity_id
_entity_poly.type
_entity_poly.pdbx_seq_one_letter_code
_entity_poly.pdbx_strand_id
1 'polypeptide(L)'
;EIYWNLILKHGLRQKAATNDNRETYLEQVLHSAVEKYKILEPIPYESLTAEMMLDISHQVKVKCKKYVVGALFEDTNRLFYSFSKKGEWIQINPVMYEFVCKHKVVIEKLNYYEWAHFLERINEETVAVKLLDKIDESAKRNNLAMYRQILYEEFESKTCFYCGKPLSHDKIDVDHFIPWSFIKDDNLWNLVLACPTCNRKKNDKLPAVYFLTKLVQRNQHILIEAHRPEMKNYQERMVSYVYNWAKINGYDKIWQPESRKVSG
;
A
#
# COMPACT_ATOMS: atom_id res chain seq x y z
N GLU A 1 -6.50 -4.22 7.32
CA GLU A 1 -6.95 -2.82 7.25
C GLU A 1 -8.25 -2.69 6.45
N ILE A 2 -8.26 -2.91 5.12
CA ILE A 2 -9.46 -2.75 4.27
C ILE A 2 -10.66 -3.50 4.85
N TYR A 3 -10.53 -4.80 5.15
CA TYR A 3 -11.61 -5.61 5.72
C TYR A 3 -12.04 -5.13 7.12
N TRP A 4 -11.12 -4.63 7.95
CA TRP A 4 -11.45 -4.03 9.24
C TRP A 4 -12.45 -2.89 9.07
N ASN A 5 -12.13 -1.96 8.18
CA ASN A 5 -12.99 -0.81 7.93
C ASN A 5 -14.30 -1.20 7.25
N LEU A 6 -14.29 -2.10 6.27
CA LEU A 6 -15.50 -2.52 5.58
C LEU A 6 -16.47 -3.27 6.51
N ILE A 7 -15.97 -4.20 7.33
CA ILE A 7 -16.79 -5.03 8.19
C ILE A 7 -17.23 -4.25 9.44
N LEU A 8 -16.29 -3.66 10.18
CA LEU A 8 -16.59 -3.07 11.48
C LEU A 8 -17.13 -1.63 11.39
N LYS A 9 -16.56 -0.79 10.51
CA LYS A 9 -16.99 0.59 10.36
C LYS A 9 -18.25 0.71 9.48
N HIS A 10 -18.32 -0.06 8.39
CA HIS A 10 -19.41 0.05 7.43
C HIS A 10 -20.45 -1.08 7.53
N GLY A 11 -20.24 -2.06 8.40
CA GLY A 11 -21.18 -3.17 8.62
C GLY A 11 -21.37 -4.09 7.40
N LEU A 12 -20.42 -4.11 6.46
CA LEU A 12 -20.53 -4.90 5.23
C LEU A 12 -20.23 -6.38 5.49
N ARG A 13 -21.17 -7.24 5.15
CA ARG A 13 -20.97 -8.69 5.17
C ARG A 13 -20.18 -9.14 3.96
N GLN A 14 -19.34 -10.15 4.15
CA GLN A 14 -18.50 -10.74 3.10
C GLN A 14 -19.04 -12.09 2.60
N LYS A 15 -20.18 -12.54 3.09
CA LYS A 15 -20.85 -13.77 2.70
C LYS A 15 -22.36 -13.56 2.66
N ALA A 16 -23.03 -14.14 1.67
CA ALA A 16 -24.48 -14.13 1.59
C ALA A 16 -25.10 -14.74 2.86
N ALA A 17 -26.23 -14.20 3.32
CA ALA A 17 -27.00 -14.78 4.39
C ALA A 17 -27.52 -16.15 3.91
N THR A 18 -27.07 -17.20 4.58
CA THR A 18 -27.59 -18.58 4.40
C THR A 18 -28.33 -18.98 5.65
N ASN A 19 -29.12 -20.05 5.59
CA ASN A 19 -29.88 -20.55 6.73
C ASN A 19 -29.03 -20.86 7.97
N ASP A 20 -27.72 -21.04 7.80
CA ASP A 20 -26.75 -21.26 8.90
C ASP A 20 -26.11 -20.01 9.48
N ASN A 21 -26.40 -18.85 8.90
CA ASN A 21 -25.93 -17.50 9.32
C ASN A 21 -24.43 -17.40 9.68
N ARG A 22 -23.60 -18.29 9.14
CA ARG A 22 -22.17 -18.36 9.46
C ARG A 22 -21.42 -17.23 8.80
N GLU A 23 -20.62 -16.55 9.61
CA GLU A 23 -19.65 -15.57 9.15
C GLU A 23 -18.51 -16.21 8.37
N THR A 24 -17.86 -15.44 7.52
CA THR A 24 -16.58 -15.85 6.93
C THR A 24 -15.52 -16.02 8.01
N TYR A 25 -14.47 -16.79 7.73
CA TYR A 25 -13.35 -16.93 8.68
C TYR A 25 -12.68 -15.60 9.02
N LEU A 26 -12.71 -14.63 8.10
CA LEU A 26 -12.15 -13.31 8.33
C LEU A 26 -13.05 -12.49 9.24
N GLU A 27 -14.36 -12.46 9.01
CA GLU A 27 -15.33 -11.82 9.92
C GLU A 27 -15.20 -12.37 11.34
N GLN A 28 -15.12 -13.70 11.50
CA GLN A 28 -14.91 -14.33 12.80
C GLN A 28 -13.64 -13.86 13.50
N VAL A 29 -12.51 -13.72 12.76
CA VAL A 29 -11.26 -13.22 13.34
C VAL A 29 -11.41 -11.78 13.82
N LEU A 30 -12.06 -10.92 13.01
CA LEU A 30 -12.22 -9.51 13.38
C LEU A 30 -13.20 -9.33 14.54
N HIS A 31 -14.32 -10.03 14.55
CA HIS A 31 -15.28 -9.98 15.68
C HIS A 31 -14.66 -10.55 16.95
N SER A 32 -13.93 -11.66 16.88
CA SER A 32 -13.21 -12.20 18.05
C SER A 32 -12.16 -11.23 18.60
N ALA A 33 -11.51 -10.45 17.73
CA ALA A 33 -10.59 -9.40 18.17
C ALA A 33 -11.31 -8.25 18.89
N VAL A 34 -12.46 -7.81 18.36
CA VAL A 34 -13.30 -6.79 18.99
C VAL A 34 -13.72 -7.23 20.40
N GLU A 35 -14.18 -8.47 20.55
CA GLU A 35 -14.55 -9.03 21.86
C GLU A 35 -13.36 -9.15 22.82
N LYS A 36 -12.25 -9.73 22.35
CA LYS A 36 -11.02 -9.94 23.12
C LYS A 36 -10.48 -8.64 23.70
N TYR A 37 -10.44 -7.60 22.88
CA TYR A 37 -9.87 -6.29 23.26
C TYR A 37 -10.91 -5.31 23.80
N LYS A 38 -12.18 -5.74 23.93
CA LYS A 38 -13.31 -4.93 24.47
C LYS A 38 -13.46 -3.60 23.72
N ILE A 39 -13.40 -3.64 22.39
CA ILE A 39 -13.59 -2.48 21.54
C ILE A 39 -15.10 -2.18 21.47
N LEU A 40 -15.56 -1.16 22.17
CA LEU A 40 -16.98 -0.84 22.31
C LEU A 40 -17.58 -0.09 21.11
N GLU A 41 -16.72 0.65 20.38
CA GLU A 41 -17.11 1.42 19.19
C GLU A 41 -16.14 1.13 18.03
N PRO A 42 -16.60 1.19 16.77
CA PRO A 42 -15.72 1.02 15.64
C PRO A 42 -14.60 2.08 15.61
N ILE A 43 -13.37 1.66 15.80
CA ILE A 43 -12.18 2.51 15.69
C ILE A 43 -11.45 2.24 14.37
N PRO A 44 -10.77 3.24 13.79
CA PRO A 44 -9.93 3.04 12.62
C PRO A 44 -8.85 1.99 12.90
N TYR A 45 -8.47 1.21 11.89
CA TYR A 45 -7.42 0.19 12.03
C TYR A 45 -6.10 0.77 12.57
N GLU A 46 -5.75 1.99 12.14
CA GLU A 46 -4.53 2.70 12.54
C GLU A 46 -4.51 3.11 14.01
N SER A 47 -5.66 3.09 14.67
CA SER A 47 -5.80 3.38 16.12
C SER A 47 -5.55 2.15 16.98
N LEU A 48 -5.41 0.97 16.40
CA LEU A 48 -5.06 -0.26 17.11
C LEU A 48 -3.63 -0.20 17.63
N THR A 49 -3.38 -0.82 18.76
CA THR A 49 -1.99 -0.98 19.26
C THR A 49 -1.20 -1.94 18.37
N ALA A 50 0.12 -1.85 18.38
CA ALA A 50 0.98 -2.78 17.65
C ALA A 50 0.73 -4.24 18.05
N GLU A 51 0.44 -4.52 19.33
CA GLU A 51 0.10 -5.85 19.82
C GLU A 51 -1.19 -6.37 19.19
N MET A 52 -2.26 -5.54 19.16
CA MET A 52 -3.53 -5.91 18.55
C MET A 52 -3.35 -6.19 17.05
N MET A 53 -2.61 -5.34 16.33
CA MET A 53 -2.33 -5.52 14.90
C MET A 53 -1.56 -6.82 14.63
N LEU A 54 -0.57 -7.15 15.45
CA LEU A 54 0.20 -8.40 15.34
C LEU A 54 -0.67 -9.63 15.58
N ASP A 55 -1.51 -9.61 16.61
CA ASP A 55 -2.41 -10.72 16.92
C ASP A 55 -3.43 -10.96 15.80
N ILE A 56 -4.11 -9.90 15.34
CA ILE A 56 -5.05 -9.96 14.23
C ILE A 56 -4.36 -10.50 12.96
N SER A 57 -3.19 -9.96 12.63
CA SER A 57 -2.41 -10.39 11.47
C SER A 57 -2.02 -11.86 11.56
N HIS A 58 -1.62 -12.34 12.74
CA HIS A 58 -1.32 -13.75 12.97
C HIS A 58 -2.55 -14.64 12.74
N GLN A 59 -3.70 -14.28 13.31
CA GLN A 59 -4.95 -15.03 13.14
C GLN A 59 -5.38 -15.08 11.67
N VAL A 60 -5.32 -13.95 10.97
CA VAL A 60 -5.60 -13.88 9.52
C VAL A 60 -4.64 -14.77 8.73
N LYS A 61 -3.33 -14.72 9.02
CA LYS A 61 -2.31 -15.58 8.39
C LYS A 61 -2.66 -17.05 8.54
N VAL A 62 -3.04 -17.50 9.73
CA VAL A 62 -3.45 -18.90 10.00
C VAL A 62 -4.64 -19.30 9.14
N LYS A 63 -5.67 -18.46 9.04
CA LYS A 63 -6.86 -18.73 8.20
C LYS A 63 -6.52 -18.73 6.71
N CYS A 64 -5.74 -17.75 6.23
CA CYS A 64 -5.30 -17.69 4.83
C CYS A 64 -4.47 -18.92 4.44
N LYS A 65 -3.52 -19.34 5.29
CA LYS A 65 -2.70 -20.54 5.07
C LYS A 65 -3.56 -21.80 4.91
N LYS A 66 -4.62 -21.92 5.72
CA LYS A 66 -5.49 -23.10 5.72
C LYS A 66 -6.47 -23.11 4.55
N TYR A 67 -7.14 -22.00 4.26
CA TYR A 67 -8.33 -21.96 3.43
C TYR A 67 -8.17 -21.19 2.11
N VAL A 68 -7.24 -20.24 2.02
CA VAL A 68 -7.14 -19.33 0.86
C VAL A 68 -6.04 -19.77 -0.11
N VAL A 69 -4.82 -19.96 0.40
CA VAL A 69 -3.63 -20.19 -0.45
C VAL A 69 -3.79 -21.39 -1.38
N GLY A 70 -4.35 -22.50 -0.87
CA GLY A 70 -4.57 -23.69 -1.69
C GLY A 70 -5.72 -23.53 -2.68
N ALA A 71 -6.83 -22.89 -2.26
CA ALA A 71 -7.98 -22.66 -3.12
C ALA A 71 -7.61 -21.74 -4.29
N LEU A 72 -7.00 -20.58 -4.01
CA LEU A 72 -6.58 -19.64 -5.06
C LEU A 72 -5.55 -20.27 -6.03
N PHE A 73 -4.70 -21.16 -5.55
CA PHE A 73 -3.76 -21.91 -6.39
C PHE A 73 -4.52 -22.79 -7.42
N GLU A 74 -5.53 -23.53 -6.97
CA GLU A 74 -6.36 -24.37 -7.86
C GLU A 74 -7.22 -23.49 -8.79
N ASP A 75 -7.87 -22.45 -8.26
CA ASP A 75 -8.74 -21.54 -9.03
C ASP A 75 -7.99 -20.82 -10.15
N THR A 76 -6.68 -20.61 -9.98
CA THR A 76 -5.81 -20.01 -11.01
C THR A 76 -5.12 -21.06 -11.89
N ASN A 77 -5.63 -22.29 -11.94
CA ASN A 77 -5.06 -23.42 -12.68
C ASN A 77 -3.57 -23.65 -12.38
N ARG A 78 -3.13 -23.35 -11.15
CA ARG A 78 -1.75 -23.53 -10.68
C ARG A 78 -0.70 -22.68 -11.42
N LEU A 79 -1.14 -21.65 -12.16
CA LEU A 79 -0.26 -20.86 -13.03
C LEU A 79 0.40 -19.68 -12.33
N PHE A 80 -0.26 -19.11 -11.30
CA PHE A 80 0.19 -17.83 -10.73
C PHE A 80 1.36 -17.97 -9.75
N TYR A 81 1.40 -19.03 -8.97
CA TYR A 81 2.45 -19.22 -7.96
C TYR A 81 2.62 -20.69 -7.57
N SER A 82 3.73 -20.98 -6.93
CA SER A 82 3.95 -22.17 -6.13
C SER A 82 3.99 -21.79 -4.64
N PHE A 83 3.75 -22.73 -3.75
CA PHE A 83 3.76 -22.47 -2.32
C PHE A 83 4.09 -23.70 -1.48
N SER A 84 4.54 -23.46 -0.24
CA SER A 84 4.68 -24.49 0.79
C SER A 84 4.02 -24.04 2.08
N LYS A 85 3.00 -24.77 2.52
CA LYS A 85 2.34 -24.49 3.82
C LYS A 85 3.29 -24.77 4.99
N LYS A 86 4.14 -25.77 4.89
CA LYS A 86 5.13 -26.11 5.93
C LYS A 86 6.27 -25.10 5.97
N GLY A 87 6.80 -24.72 4.81
CA GLY A 87 7.90 -23.75 4.69
C GLY A 87 7.42 -22.29 4.79
N GLU A 88 6.11 -22.05 4.80
CA GLU A 88 5.49 -20.71 4.90
C GLU A 88 5.97 -19.71 3.83
N TRP A 89 6.12 -20.18 2.60
CA TRP A 89 6.47 -19.32 1.47
C TRP A 89 5.48 -19.45 0.31
N ILE A 90 5.40 -18.40 -0.48
CA ILE A 90 4.74 -18.33 -1.78
C ILE A 90 5.74 -17.74 -2.76
N GLN A 91 5.91 -18.41 -3.91
CA GLN A 91 6.77 -17.97 -5.00
C GLN A 91 5.92 -17.68 -6.24
N ILE A 92 5.81 -16.42 -6.59
CA ILE A 92 5.03 -16.00 -7.77
C ILE A 92 5.78 -16.41 -9.04
N ASN A 93 5.03 -16.93 -10.02
CA ASN A 93 5.58 -17.24 -11.33
C ASN A 93 6.09 -15.95 -12.00
N PRO A 94 7.34 -15.89 -12.49
CA PRO A 94 7.90 -14.66 -13.06
C PRO A 94 7.10 -14.07 -14.22
N VAL A 95 6.55 -14.91 -15.10
CA VAL A 95 5.71 -14.46 -16.24
C VAL A 95 4.41 -13.84 -15.73
N MET A 96 3.76 -14.47 -14.74
CA MET A 96 2.55 -13.94 -14.13
C MET A 96 2.81 -12.67 -13.33
N TYR A 97 3.96 -12.59 -12.66
CA TYR A 97 4.39 -11.38 -11.96
C TYR A 97 4.53 -10.19 -12.93
N GLU A 98 5.23 -10.39 -14.05
CA GLU A 98 5.36 -9.36 -15.08
C GLU A 98 4.02 -8.94 -15.66
N PHE A 99 3.16 -9.90 -15.98
CA PHE A 99 1.80 -9.64 -16.47
C PHE A 99 0.98 -8.82 -15.49
N VAL A 100 0.93 -9.21 -14.22
CA VAL A 100 0.17 -8.49 -13.17
C VAL A 100 0.74 -7.09 -12.97
N CYS A 101 2.06 -6.92 -12.95
CA CYS A 101 2.68 -5.60 -12.81
C CYS A 101 2.37 -4.69 -14.00
N LYS A 102 2.41 -5.23 -15.22
CA LYS A 102 2.08 -4.49 -16.45
C LYS A 102 0.62 -4.03 -16.49
N HIS A 103 -0.29 -4.82 -15.95
CA HIS A 103 -1.74 -4.56 -15.98
C HIS A 103 -2.34 -4.22 -14.60
N LYS A 104 -1.49 -3.88 -13.62
CA LYS A 104 -1.87 -3.69 -12.22
C LYS A 104 -3.12 -2.82 -12.04
N VAL A 105 -3.13 -1.63 -12.63
CA VAL A 105 -4.24 -0.66 -12.44
C VAL A 105 -5.55 -1.19 -13.01
N VAL A 106 -5.51 -1.85 -14.17
CA VAL A 106 -6.73 -2.43 -14.77
C VAL A 106 -7.23 -3.60 -13.96
N ILE A 107 -6.35 -4.51 -13.54
CA ILE A 107 -6.70 -5.68 -12.72
C ILE A 107 -7.27 -5.22 -11.37
N GLU A 108 -6.65 -4.23 -10.73
CA GLU A 108 -7.11 -3.69 -9.45
C GLU A 108 -8.52 -3.06 -9.57
N LYS A 109 -8.76 -2.26 -10.61
CA LYS A 109 -10.07 -1.65 -10.85
C LYS A 109 -11.15 -2.69 -11.16
N LEU A 110 -10.84 -3.69 -11.98
CA LEU A 110 -11.77 -4.78 -12.26
C LEU A 110 -12.08 -5.59 -11.00
N ASN A 111 -11.06 -5.90 -10.19
CA ASN A 111 -11.24 -6.61 -8.93
C ASN A 111 -12.14 -5.82 -7.97
N TYR A 112 -11.94 -4.51 -7.84
CA TYR A 112 -12.80 -3.66 -7.00
C TYR A 112 -14.22 -3.58 -7.53
N TYR A 113 -14.40 -3.48 -8.83
CA TYR A 113 -15.70 -3.47 -9.47
C TYR A 113 -16.47 -4.78 -9.21
N GLU A 114 -15.85 -5.93 -9.46
CA GLU A 114 -16.45 -7.24 -9.21
C GLU A 114 -16.74 -7.47 -7.72
N TRP A 115 -15.84 -7.01 -6.85
CA TRP A 115 -16.06 -7.09 -5.41
C TRP A 115 -17.21 -6.20 -4.95
N ALA A 116 -17.32 -4.98 -5.45
CA ALA A 116 -18.46 -4.11 -5.18
C ALA A 116 -19.77 -4.76 -5.63
N HIS A 117 -19.83 -5.28 -6.84
CA HIS A 117 -20.98 -6.02 -7.36
C HIS A 117 -21.35 -7.24 -6.50
N PHE A 118 -20.34 -7.97 -6.02
CA PHE A 118 -20.59 -9.07 -5.10
C PHE A 118 -21.19 -8.58 -3.78
N LEU A 119 -20.63 -7.53 -3.20
CA LEU A 119 -21.11 -6.96 -1.95
C LEU A 119 -22.52 -6.37 -2.05
N GLU A 120 -22.86 -5.73 -3.17
CA GLU A 120 -24.23 -5.23 -3.44
C GLU A 120 -25.27 -6.35 -3.41
N ARG A 121 -24.94 -7.53 -3.93
CA ARG A 121 -25.87 -8.67 -3.96
C ARG A 121 -26.10 -9.32 -2.61
N ILE A 122 -25.19 -9.17 -1.66
CA ILE A 122 -25.24 -9.87 -0.37
C ILE A 122 -25.50 -8.96 0.83
N ASN A 123 -25.54 -7.66 0.63
CA ASN A 123 -25.80 -6.67 1.67
C ASN A 123 -27.10 -5.92 1.37
N GLU A 124 -27.73 -5.36 2.40
CA GLU A 124 -28.91 -4.51 2.25
C GLU A 124 -28.53 -3.22 1.51
N GLU A 125 -29.46 -2.69 0.72
CA GLU A 125 -29.25 -1.48 -0.09
C GLU A 125 -28.74 -0.29 0.73
N THR A 126 -29.24 -0.12 1.96
CA THR A 126 -28.82 0.94 2.88
C THR A 126 -27.36 0.86 3.28
N VAL A 127 -26.84 -0.36 3.38
CA VAL A 127 -25.44 -0.64 3.73
C VAL A 127 -24.55 -0.61 2.49
N ALA A 128 -25.08 -0.99 1.35
CA ALA A 128 -24.35 -1.06 0.07
C ALA A 128 -24.17 0.31 -0.63
N VAL A 129 -24.80 1.38 -0.14
CA VAL A 129 -24.66 2.73 -0.73
C VAL A 129 -23.19 3.17 -0.78
N LYS A 130 -22.76 3.68 -1.95
CA LYS A 130 -21.40 4.18 -2.19
C LYS A 130 -20.29 3.17 -1.90
N LEU A 131 -20.48 1.91 -2.27
CA LEU A 131 -19.51 0.84 -2.01
C LEU A 131 -18.13 1.12 -2.56
N LEU A 132 -18.00 1.62 -3.78
CA LEU A 132 -16.71 1.98 -4.37
C LEU A 132 -16.00 3.07 -3.55
N ASP A 133 -16.74 4.08 -3.08
CA ASP A 133 -16.19 5.11 -2.20
C ASP A 133 -15.71 4.52 -0.87
N LYS A 134 -16.48 3.58 -0.29
CA LYS A 134 -16.11 2.90 0.96
C LYS A 134 -14.87 2.03 0.80
N ILE A 135 -14.72 1.34 -0.33
CA ILE A 135 -13.53 0.54 -0.64
C ILE A 135 -12.31 1.45 -0.81
N ASP A 136 -12.45 2.54 -1.56
CA ASP A 136 -11.38 3.52 -1.76
C ASP A 136 -11.00 4.24 -0.46
N GLU A 137 -11.97 4.59 0.38
CA GLU A 137 -11.71 5.16 1.72
C GLU A 137 -10.96 4.19 2.63
N SER A 138 -11.25 2.90 2.52
CA SER A 138 -10.62 1.86 3.36
C SER A 138 -9.16 1.61 3.00
N ALA A 139 -8.70 2.05 1.83
CA ALA A 139 -7.32 2.00 1.36
C ALA A 139 -6.56 3.32 1.61
N LYS A 140 -6.85 4.05 2.69
CA LYS A 140 -6.24 5.35 2.98
C LYS A 140 -4.75 5.25 3.33
N ARG A 141 -4.06 6.38 3.06
CA ARG A 141 -2.63 6.56 3.38
C ARG A 141 -2.39 6.55 4.89
N ASN A 142 -1.34 5.88 5.32
CA ASN A 142 -0.87 5.90 6.69
C ASN A 142 -0.26 7.27 7.08
N ASN A 143 -0.11 7.50 8.38
CA ASN A 143 0.63 8.65 8.88
C ASN A 143 2.13 8.48 8.60
N LEU A 144 2.70 9.35 7.79
CA LEU A 144 4.11 9.32 7.40
C LEU A 144 5.07 9.96 8.43
N ALA A 145 4.61 10.27 9.64
CA ALA A 145 5.42 10.95 10.65
C ALA A 145 6.71 10.19 11.01
N MET A 146 6.62 8.86 11.14
CA MET A 146 7.78 7.99 11.40
C MET A 146 8.80 8.07 10.25
N TYR A 147 8.36 7.96 9.01
CA TYR A 147 9.24 8.06 7.85
C TYR A 147 9.84 9.45 7.69
N ARG A 148 9.07 10.50 8.04
CA ARG A 148 9.58 11.88 8.07
C ARG A 148 10.75 12.00 9.05
N GLN A 149 10.60 11.44 10.25
CA GLN A 149 11.66 11.45 11.26
C GLN A 149 12.90 10.70 10.76
N ILE A 150 12.74 9.47 10.27
CA ILE A 150 13.84 8.67 9.72
C ILE A 150 14.59 9.45 8.63
N LEU A 151 13.85 9.95 7.63
CA LEU A 151 14.47 10.70 6.53
C LEU A 151 15.13 11.99 6.99
N TYR A 152 14.59 12.64 8.04
CA TYR A 152 15.18 13.86 8.59
C TYR A 152 16.46 13.57 9.38
N GLU A 153 16.53 12.47 10.09
CA GLU A 153 17.71 12.08 10.88
C GLU A 153 18.86 11.60 9.99
N GLU A 154 18.59 10.81 8.95
CA GLU A 154 19.62 10.20 8.10
C GLU A 154 20.34 11.18 7.17
N PHE A 155 19.77 12.35 6.89
CA PHE A 155 20.39 13.30 5.97
C PHE A 155 20.91 14.54 6.69
N GLU A 156 22.23 14.79 6.61
CA GLU A 156 22.86 16.00 7.14
C GLU A 156 22.27 17.26 6.49
N SER A 157 22.17 17.29 5.17
CA SER A 157 21.60 18.41 4.45
C SER A 157 20.08 18.31 4.37
N LYS A 158 19.37 19.14 5.12
CA LYS A 158 17.90 19.23 5.10
C LYS A 158 17.45 20.03 3.86
N THR A 159 17.50 19.40 2.70
CA THR A 159 17.13 20.04 1.43
C THR A 159 16.01 19.27 0.71
N CYS A 160 15.20 20.00 -0.06
CA CYS A 160 14.21 19.38 -0.92
C CYS A 160 14.87 18.47 -1.96
N PHE A 161 14.46 17.22 -2.00
CA PHE A 161 14.99 16.21 -2.93
C PHE A 161 14.97 16.69 -4.38
N TYR A 162 13.92 17.42 -4.77
CA TYR A 162 13.70 17.86 -6.14
C TYR A 162 14.39 19.18 -6.50
N CYS A 163 14.15 20.25 -5.75
CA CYS A 163 14.65 21.58 -6.11
C CYS A 163 15.89 22.03 -5.33
N GLY A 164 16.37 21.24 -4.38
CA GLY A 164 17.55 21.52 -3.58
C GLY A 164 17.42 22.69 -2.59
N LYS A 165 16.23 23.29 -2.44
CA LYS A 165 16.03 24.38 -1.46
C LYS A 165 16.15 23.84 -0.04
N PRO A 166 16.77 24.61 0.89
CA PRO A 166 16.75 24.26 2.30
C PRO A 166 15.33 24.08 2.82
N LEU A 167 15.13 23.08 3.66
CA LEU A 167 13.87 22.76 4.31
C LEU A 167 13.93 23.25 5.77
N SER A 168 12.93 24.02 6.18
CA SER A 168 12.70 24.33 7.60
C SER A 168 11.86 23.23 8.22
N HIS A 169 12.10 22.90 9.49
CA HIS A 169 11.41 21.81 10.19
C HIS A 169 9.90 21.83 10.03
N ASP A 170 9.26 23.01 9.99
CA ASP A 170 7.80 23.17 9.91
C ASP A 170 7.28 23.13 8.47
N LYS A 171 8.14 23.07 7.45
CA LYS A 171 7.78 23.11 6.02
C LYS A 171 8.40 21.94 5.25
N ILE A 172 8.30 20.75 5.81
CA ILE A 172 8.79 19.52 5.21
C ILE A 172 7.59 18.60 4.96
N ASP A 173 7.44 18.23 3.71
CA ASP A 173 6.55 17.13 3.31
C ASP A 173 7.35 15.87 3.03
N VAL A 174 6.73 14.71 3.27
CA VAL A 174 7.20 13.42 2.75
C VAL A 174 6.41 13.11 1.50
N ASP A 175 7.11 12.99 0.37
CA ASP A 175 6.50 12.70 -0.93
C ASP A 175 6.84 11.27 -1.37
N HIS A 176 5.86 10.59 -1.96
CA HIS A 176 6.05 9.33 -2.65
C HIS A 176 6.66 9.61 -4.03
N PHE A 177 7.91 9.21 -4.24
CA PHE A 177 8.62 9.40 -5.51
C PHE A 177 7.83 8.81 -6.69
N ILE A 178 7.50 7.53 -6.62
CA ILE A 178 6.50 6.91 -7.49
C ILE A 178 5.15 7.08 -6.78
N PRO A 179 4.12 7.63 -7.45
CA PRO A 179 2.86 7.99 -6.81
C PRO A 179 2.25 6.89 -5.94
N TRP A 180 1.77 7.27 -4.77
CA TRP A 180 1.07 6.36 -3.86
C TRP A 180 -0.14 5.71 -4.51
N SER A 181 -0.88 6.44 -5.36
CA SER A 181 -2.02 5.93 -6.12
C SER A 181 -1.68 4.71 -6.98
N PHE A 182 -0.40 4.54 -7.37
CA PHE A 182 0.09 3.36 -8.07
C PHE A 182 0.60 2.27 -7.11
N ILE A 183 1.44 2.63 -6.14
CA ILE A 183 2.08 1.64 -5.23
C ILE A 183 1.11 1.12 -4.19
N LYS A 184 0.27 1.98 -3.61
CA LYS A 184 -0.68 1.69 -2.52
C LYS A 184 0.01 1.19 -1.25
N ASP A 185 1.28 1.56 -1.05
CA ASP A 185 2.08 1.17 0.11
C ASP A 185 3.11 2.25 0.46
N ASP A 186 3.46 2.33 1.75
CA ASP A 186 4.41 3.30 2.29
C ASP A 186 5.77 2.62 2.52
N ASN A 187 6.61 2.66 1.52
CA ASN A 187 7.94 2.08 1.55
C ASN A 187 9.02 3.16 1.66
N LEU A 188 9.91 3.06 2.64
CA LEU A 188 11.00 4.03 2.85
C LEU A 188 11.84 4.29 1.58
N TRP A 189 12.07 3.27 0.77
CA TRP A 189 12.80 3.38 -0.49
C TRP A 189 12.11 4.31 -1.51
N ASN A 190 10.80 4.51 -1.40
CA ASN A 190 9.99 5.36 -2.29
C ASN A 190 9.69 6.74 -1.71
N LEU A 191 10.07 7.02 -0.47
CA LEU A 191 9.75 8.26 0.21
C LEU A 191 10.93 9.23 0.18
N VAL A 192 10.65 10.52 -0.05
CA VAL A 192 11.66 11.59 -0.09
C VAL A 192 11.20 12.82 0.66
N LEU A 193 12.14 13.58 1.24
CA LEU A 193 11.85 14.91 1.80
C LEU A 193 11.65 15.91 0.67
N ALA A 194 10.52 16.61 0.67
CA ALA A 194 10.19 17.61 -0.33
C ALA A 194 9.69 18.91 0.31
N CYS A 195 9.85 20.03 -0.38
CA CYS A 195 9.14 21.24 0.01
C CYS A 195 7.66 21.15 -0.45
N PRO A 196 6.73 21.80 0.26
CA PRO A 196 5.29 21.74 -0.06
C PRO A 196 4.98 22.16 -1.50
N THR A 197 5.77 23.05 -2.08
CA THR A 197 5.61 23.49 -3.47
C THR A 197 5.92 22.38 -4.47
N CYS A 198 7.04 21.67 -4.29
CA CYS A 198 7.41 20.56 -5.17
C CYS A 198 6.46 19.39 -5.02
N ASN A 199 6.11 19.03 -3.79
CA ASN A 199 5.18 17.96 -3.50
C ASN A 199 3.81 18.22 -4.18
N ARG A 200 3.21 19.39 -3.99
CA ARG A 200 1.93 19.75 -4.62
C ARG A 200 1.99 19.81 -6.16
N LYS A 201 3.08 20.37 -6.75
CA LYS A 201 3.21 20.46 -8.21
C LYS A 201 3.47 19.11 -8.86
N LYS A 202 4.22 18.24 -8.19
CA LYS A 202 4.43 16.86 -8.63
C LYS A 202 3.13 16.07 -8.56
N ASN A 203 2.43 16.09 -7.43
CA ASN A 203 1.20 15.33 -7.22
C ASN A 203 1.35 13.86 -7.69
N ASP A 204 0.44 13.34 -8.49
CA ASP A 204 0.44 11.98 -9.04
C ASP A 204 1.32 11.80 -10.30
N LYS A 205 2.21 12.75 -10.59
CA LYS A 205 3.12 12.63 -11.74
C LYS A 205 4.40 11.91 -11.34
N LEU A 206 5.01 11.20 -12.29
CA LEU A 206 6.34 10.65 -12.11
C LEU A 206 7.40 11.75 -12.23
N PRO A 207 8.42 11.79 -11.36
CA PRO A 207 9.56 12.69 -11.54
C PRO A 207 10.37 12.31 -12.79
N ALA A 208 11.09 13.28 -13.38
CA ALA A 208 11.98 13.00 -14.51
C ALA A 208 13.03 11.93 -14.14
N VAL A 209 13.45 11.17 -15.15
CA VAL A 209 14.29 9.96 -14.99
C VAL A 209 15.60 10.24 -14.22
N TYR A 210 16.20 11.43 -14.38
CA TYR A 210 17.43 11.75 -13.64
C TYR A 210 17.25 11.75 -12.11
N PHE A 211 16.04 12.00 -11.61
CA PHE A 211 15.74 11.86 -10.19
C PHE A 211 15.70 10.40 -9.74
N LEU A 212 15.44 9.46 -10.67
CA LEU A 212 15.47 8.03 -10.35
C LEU A 212 16.90 7.60 -9.94
N THR A 213 17.92 8.03 -10.69
CA THR A 213 19.32 7.78 -10.33
C THR A 213 19.66 8.38 -8.96
N LYS A 214 19.22 9.62 -8.71
CA LYS A 214 19.39 10.25 -7.41
C LYS A 214 18.70 9.51 -6.27
N LEU A 215 17.51 8.95 -6.52
CA LEU A 215 16.78 8.14 -5.52
C LEU A 215 17.53 6.84 -5.22
N VAL A 216 18.02 6.15 -6.24
CA VAL A 216 18.78 4.90 -6.09
C VAL A 216 20.07 5.17 -5.28
N GLN A 217 20.82 6.21 -5.60
CA GLN A 217 22.00 6.61 -4.84
C GLN A 217 21.67 6.90 -3.36
N ARG A 218 20.59 7.64 -3.10
CA ARG A 218 20.12 7.91 -1.74
C ARG A 218 19.74 6.61 -1.00
N ASN A 219 19.07 5.68 -1.67
CA ASN A 219 18.67 4.41 -1.06
C ASN A 219 19.88 3.55 -0.71
N GLN A 220 20.91 3.54 -1.54
CA GLN A 220 22.18 2.84 -1.27
C GLN A 220 22.87 3.41 -0.02
N HIS A 221 22.93 4.73 0.11
CA HIS A 221 23.46 5.39 1.30
C HIS A 221 22.71 4.95 2.56
N ILE A 222 21.37 5.03 2.57
CA ILE A 222 20.56 4.58 3.72
C ILE A 222 20.75 3.09 4.02
N LEU A 223 20.81 2.23 3.00
CA LEU A 223 20.97 0.78 3.19
C LEU A 223 22.31 0.39 3.78
N ILE A 224 23.38 0.94 3.21
CA ILE A 224 24.75 0.53 3.54
C ILE A 224 25.17 1.15 4.88
N GLU A 225 24.86 2.41 5.10
CA GLU A 225 25.37 3.14 6.26
C GLU A 225 24.45 3.03 7.48
N ALA A 226 23.14 3.06 7.30
CA ALA A 226 22.18 3.09 8.39
C ALA A 226 21.58 1.74 8.77
N HIS A 227 21.76 0.70 7.95
CA HIS A 227 21.22 -0.68 8.18
C HIS A 227 19.72 -0.68 8.58
N ARG A 228 18.92 0.17 7.95
CA ARG A 228 17.51 0.35 8.30
C ARG A 228 16.68 -0.91 8.03
N PRO A 229 15.95 -1.44 9.05
CA PRO A 229 15.11 -2.63 8.89
C PRO A 229 13.99 -2.42 7.85
N GLU A 230 13.51 -1.19 7.67
CA GLU A 230 12.48 -0.82 6.68
C GLU A 230 12.96 -1.03 5.23
N MET A 231 14.27 -1.17 5.03
CA MET A 231 14.89 -1.42 3.73
C MET A 231 15.23 -2.89 3.47
N LYS A 232 14.90 -3.80 4.39
CA LYS A 232 15.28 -5.22 4.34
C LYS A 232 14.97 -5.92 3.00
N ASN A 233 13.87 -5.56 2.37
CA ASN A 233 13.42 -6.16 1.11
C ASN A 233 13.75 -5.29 -0.12
N TYR A 234 14.53 -4.22 0.05
CA TYR A 234 14.89 -3.33 -1.04
C TYR A 234 15.87 -4.01 -2.00
N GLN A 235 15.63 -3.84 -3.29
CA GLN A 235 16.54 -4.20 -4.37
C GLN A 235 16.63 -3.02 -5.34
N GLU A 236 17.85 -2.60 -5.67
CA GLU A 236 18.10 -1.44 -6.54
C GLU A 236 17.30 -1.52 -7.86
N ARG A 237 17.36 -2.67 -8.52
CA ARG A 237 16.63 -2.90 -9.79
C ARG A 237 15.12 -2.75 -9.68
N MET A 238 14.55 -3.02 -8.50
CA MET A 238 13.11 -2.94 -8.26
C MET A 238 12.57 -1.53 -8.51
N VAL A 239 13.29 -0.50 -8.08
CA VAL A 239 12.83 0.90 -8.23
C VAL A 239 12.65 1.27 -9.71
N SER A 240 13.61 0.89 -10.54
CA SER A 240 13.57 1.14 -11.99
C SER A 240 12.43 0.36 -12.66
N TYR A 241 12.21 -0.89 -12.28
CA TYR A 241 11.09 -1.68 -12.78
C TYR A 241 9.75 -1.07 -12.38
N VAL A 242 9.57 -0.75 -11.11
CA VAL A 242 8.32 -0.16 -10.60
C VAL A 242 8.04 1.20 -11.25
N TYR A 243 9.06 2.03 -11.46
CA TYR A 243 8.92 3.29 -12.18
C TYR A 243 8.44 3.08 -13.63
N ASN A 244 9.02 2.13 -14.35
CA ASN A 244 8.60 1.80 -15.72
C ASN A 244 7.18 1.21 -15.77
N TRP A 245 6.83 0.36 -14.82
CA TRP A 245 5.46 -0.17 -14.72
C TRP A 245 4.44 0.94 -14.42
N ALA A 246 4.78 1.90 -13.58
CA ALA A 246 3.91 3.05 -13.37
C ALA A 246 3.65 3.80 -14.69
N LYS A 247 4.69 4.04 -15.52
CA LYS A 247 4.52 4.65 -16.85
C LYS A 247 3.57 3.85 -17.74
N ILE A 248 3.75 2.54 -17.83
CA ILE A 248 2.91 1.65 -18.65
C ILE A 248 1.46 1.63 -18.16
N ASN A 249 1.24 1.81 -16.85
CA ASN A 249 -0.08 1.85 -16.24
C ASN A 249 -0.75 3.24 -16.24
N GLY A 250 -0.28 4.17 -17.08
CA GLY A 250 -0.93 5.46 -17.31
C GLY A 250 -0.37 6.63 -16.48
N TYR A 251 0.72 6.42 -15.71
CA TYR A 251 1.46 7.51 -15.05
C TYR A 251 2.53 8.06 -16.00
N ASP A 252 2.13 8.47 -17.19
CA ASP A 252 3.02 8.91 -18.29
C ASP A 252 3.40 10.39 -18.18
N LYS A 253 2.68 11.18 -17.37
CA LYS A 253 3.00 12.58 -17.13
C LYS A 253 4.25 12.71 -16.29
N ILE A 254 5.32 13.21 -16.94
CA ILE A 254 6.61 13.43 -16.27
C ILE A 254 6.68 14.86 -15.72
N TRP A 255 7.11 14.95 -14.46
CA TRP A 255 7.28 16.22 -13.77
C TRP A 255 8.73 16.48 -13.40
N GLN A 256 9.12 17.75 -13.45
CA GLN A 256 10.36 18.27 -12.89
C GLN A 256 10.12 19.68 -12.33
N PRO A 257 10.90 20.13 -11.33
CA PRO A 257 10.82 21.49 -10.85
C PRO A 257 11.20 22.48 -11.98
N GLU A 258 10.52 23.62 -12.01
CA GLU A 258 10.90 24.70 -12.91
C GLU A 258 12.36 25.09 -12.61
N SER A 259 13.22 25.09 -13.63
CA SER A 259 14.59 25.58 -13.51
C SER A 259 14.54 27.02 -13.00
N ARG A 260 15.33 27.33 -11.95
CA ARG A 260 15.56 28.74 -11.60
C ARG A 260 16.05 29.42 -12.87
N LYS A 261 15.32 30.41 -13.38
CA LYS A 261 15.94 31.44 -14.23
C LYS A 261 17.02 32.03 -13.33
N VAL A 262 18.26 31.71 -13.61
CA VAL A 262 19.38 32.44 -13.07
C VAL A 262 19.22 33.85 -13.66
N SER A 263 18.68 34.76 -12.87
CA SER A 263 18.72 36.18 -13.18
C SER A 263 20.21 36.55 -13.22
N GLY A 264 20.71 36.72 -14.45
CA GLY A 264 22.01 37.28 -14.71
C GLY A 264 22.13 38.72 -14.22
#